data_ed2134ee7b1fe0c5b5d544849f880143
#
_entry.id   ed2134ee7b1fe0c5b5d544849f880143
#
_cell.length_a   1.000
_cell.length_b   1.000
_cell.length_c   1.000
_cell.angle_alpha   90.00
_cell.angle_beta   90.00
_cell.angle_gamma   90.00
#
_symmetry.space_group_name_H-M   'P 1'
#
loop_
_entity.id
_entity.type
_entity.pdbx_description
1 polymer ?
#
loop_
_entity_poly.entity_id
_entity_poly.type
_entity_poly.pdbx_seq_one_letter_code
_entity_poly.pdbx_strand_id
1 'polypeptide(L)'
;MELTDKLNLLAGCDKFGICINVGHANLLGINVRDMVRVCGKKTGIMHINDNDGKGDYHQMPYTFTTGRGLLSTDWGNIIGDLSRTGFDGRFVFNVEGTFKRTPAKLHKSMAELLEAMYEEWIESCFKTEEYLADDGKKIILFGAGRMALNYMQNWGDKYPPAFLVDNNSEIQGQERWGIPVKSPDEILNVPESERNVWICNMYYDAIGAQLDSMGVEYRCYWDHYYM
;
A
#
# COMPACT_ATOMS: atom_id res chain seq x y z
N MET A 1 -20.78 12.90 1.65
CA MET A 1 -20.02 14.06 2.15
C MET A 1 -20.93 15.17 2.66
N GLU A 2 -21.79 15.74 1.84
CA GLU A 2 -22.70 16.83 2.25
C GLU A 2 -23.55 16.51 3.48
N LEU A 3 -24.02 15.27 3.64
CA LEU A 3 -24.79 14.85 4.80
C LEU A 3 -23.99 14.87 6.09
N THR A 4 -22.75 14.35 6.08
CA THR A 4 -21.87 14.37 7.26
C THR A 4 -21.51 15.78 7.67
N ASP A 5 -21.27 16.67 6.69
CA ASP A 5 -21.00 18.08 6.97
C ASP A 5 -22.20 18.79 7.62
N LYS A 6 -23.40 18.53 7.09
CA LYS A 6 -24.64 19.05 7.70
C LYS A 6 -24.89 18.53 9.10
N LEU A 7 -24.64 17.22 9.34
CA LEU A 7 -24.79 16.62 10.67
C LEU A 7 -23.80 17.22 11.67
N ASN A 8 -22.55 17.38 11.29
CA ASN A 8 -21.51 17.99 12.12
C ASN A 8 -21.85 19.46 12.44
N LEU A 9 -22.31 20.21 11.44
CA LEU A 9 -22.75 21.59 11.64
C LEU A 9 -23.93 21.68 12.60
N LEU A 10 -24.96 20.85 12.45
CA LEU A 10 -26.14 20.82 13.28
C LEU A 10 -25.82 20.38 14.72
N ALA A 11 -24.90 19.45 14.88
CA ALA A 11 -24.50 18.94 16.21
C ALA A 11 -23.42 19.81 16.90
N GLY A 12 -22.83 20.78 16.19
CA GLY A 12 -21.74 21.60 16.69
C GLY A 12 -20.48 20.79 17.03
N CYS A 13 -20.19 19.73 16.23
CA CYS A 13 -19.05 18.84 16.43
C CYS A 13 -18.56 18.26 15.10
N ASP A 14 -17.45 17.55 15.10
CA ASP A 14 -16.88 16.85 13.93
C ASP A 14 -16.85 15.34 14.11
N LYS A 15 -17.84 14.78 14.83
CA LYS A 15 -17.88 13.35 15.19
C LYS A 15 -18.59 12.46 14.17
N PHE A 16 -19.29 13.04 13.21
CA PHE A 16 -19.95 12.27 12.15
C PHE A 16 -18.95 12.06 11.00
N GLY A 17 -18.59 10.83 10.75
CA GLY A 17 -17.76 10.39 9.65
C GLY A 17 -18.47 9.44 8.71
N ILE A 18 -17.73 8.94 7.71
CA ILE A 18 -18.22 7.98 6.74
C ILE A 18 -17.70 6.59 7.12
N CYS A 19 -18.59 5.60 7.06
CA CYS A 19 -18.21 4.20 7.10
C CYS A 19 -18.22 3.66 5.67
N ILE A 20 -17.07 3.18 5.17
CA ILE A 20 -16.96 2.49 3.90
C ILE A 20 -16.98 0.99 4.18
N ASN A 21 -17.94 0.27 3.60
CA ASN A 21 -17.93 -1.19 3.58
C ASN A 21 -17.43 -1.65 2.22
N VAL A 22 -16.23 -2.23 2.19
CA VAL A 22 -15.54 -2.63 0.94
C VAL A 22 -16.35 -3.69 0.19
N GLY A 23 -16.85 -4.72 0.87
CA GLY A 23 -17.65 -5.78 0.25
C GLY A 23 -18.95 -5.25 -0.34
N HIS A 24 -19.67 -4.38 0.37
CA HIS A 24 -20.91 -3.79 -0.16
C HIS A 24 -20.64 -2.86 -1.35
N ALA A 25 -19.56 -2.09 -1.32
CA ALA A 25 -19.18 -1.27 -2.47
C ALA A 25 -18.89 -2.14 -3.71
N ASN A 26 -18.17 -3.26 -3.52
CA ASN A 26 -17.90 -4.22 -4.59
C ASN A 26 -19.20 -4.83 -5.17
N LEU A 27 -20.15 -5.23 -4.31
CA LEU A 27 -21.49 -5.74 -4.73
C LEU A 27 -22.27 -4.74 -5.55
N LEU A 28 -22.13 -3.46 -5.27
CA LEU A 28 -22.78 -2.37 -5.98
C LEU A 28 -22.03 -1.93 -7.25
N GLY A 29 -20.89 -2.57 -7.57
CA GLY A 29 -20.03 -2.20 -8.69
C GLY A 29 -19.35 -0.83 -8.50
N ILE A 30 -19.25 -0.36 -7.26
CA ILE A 30 -18.58 0.91 -6.93
C ILE A 30 -17.08 0.67 -6.85
N ASN A 31 -16.31 1.52 -7.52
CA ASN A 31 -14.87 1.52 -7.37
C ASN A 31 -14.48 2.02 -5.95
N VAL A 32 -14.00 1.11 -5.11
CA VAL A 32 -13.66 1.41 -3.71
C VAL A 32 -12.53 2.42 -3.62
N ARG A 33 -11.54 2.38 -4.52
CA ARG A 33 -10.44 3.35 -4.56
C ARG A 33 -10.93 4.77 -4.80
N ASP A 34 -11.83 4.94 -5.77
CA ASP A 34 -12.41 6.26 -6.03
C ASP A 34 -13.25 6.74 -4.84
N MET A 35 -13.99 5.84 -4.20
CA MET A 35 -14.73 6.15 -2.98
C MET A 35 -13.82 6.61 -1.85
N VAL A 36 -12.72 5.89 -1.61
CA VAL A 36 -11.70 6.27 -0.60
C VAL A 36 -11.12 7.64 -0.89
N ARG A 37 -10.71 7.90 -2.14
CA ARG A 37 -10.14 9.19 -2.55
C ARG A 37 -11.11 10.36 -2.37
N VAL A 38 -12.38 10.14 -2.70
CA VAL A 38 -13.43 11.15 -2.56
C VAL A 38 -13.77 11.42 -1.09
N CYS A 39 -13.88 10.36 -0.28
CA CYS A 39 -14.23 10.50 1.15
C CYS A 39 -13.07 11.06 1.97
N GLY A 40 -11.82 10.68 1.64
CA GLY A 40 -10.61 11.19 2.27
C GLY A 40 -10.64 11.04 3.79
N LYS A 41 -10.19 12.07 4.49
CA LYS A 41 -10.17 12.15 5.98
C LYS A 41 -11.53 12.04 6.64
N LYS A 42 -12.65 12.15 5.91
CA LYS A 42 -13.99 11.96 6.48
C LYS A 42 -14.33 10.49 6.70
N THR A 43 -13.52 9.57 6.17
CA THR A 43 -13.67 8.14 6.43
C THR A 43 -13.22 7.85 7.85
N GLY A 44 -14.16 7.52 8.73
CA GLY A 44 -13.89 7.18 10.13
C GLY A 44 -13.78 5.66 10.35
N ILE A 45 -14.42 4.87 9.51
CA ILE A 45 -14.44 3.40 9.63
C ILE A 45 -14.33 2.77 8.24
N MET A 46 -13.48 1.74 8.14
CA MET A 46 -13.44 0.81 7.01
C MET A 46 -13.91 -0.57 7.47
N HIS A 47 -15.04 -1.06 6.96
CA HIS A 47 -15.43 -2.45 7.09
C HIS A 47 -14.72 -3.28 6.03
N ILE A 48 -13.86 -4.16 6.51
CA ILE A 48 -12.97 -5.00 5.71
C ILE A 48 -13.61 -6.37 5.54
N ASN A 49 -14.07 -6.67 4.35
CA ASN A 49 -14.57 -7.98 3.94
C ASN A 49 -14.48 -8.11 2.42
N ASP A 50 -14.35 -9.34 1.95
CA ASP A 50 -14.19 -9.65 0.53
C ASP A 50 -15.38 -10.46 -0.01
N ASN A 51 -15.65 -10.32 -1.31
CA ASN A 51 -16.63 -11.08 -2.06
C ASN A 51 -16.31 -11.08 -3.57
N ASP A 52 -17.06 -11.87 -4.34
CA ASP A 52 -16.92 -12.00 -5.78
C ASP A 52 -17.72 -10.96 -6.61
N GLY A 53 -18.27 -9.95 -5.95
CA GLY A 53 -19.15 -8.96 -6.56
C GLY A 53 -20.58 -9.47 -6.86
N LYS A 54 -20.94 -10.68 -6.39
CA LYS A 54 -22.26 -11.31 -6.61
C LYS A 54 -23.00 -11.63 -5.34
N GLY A 55 -22.26 -12.05 -4.31
CA GLY A 55 -22.84 -12.43 -3.02
C GLY A 55 -22.16 -11.76 -1.85
N ASP A 56 -22.92 -11.45 -0.80
CA ASP A 56 -22.42 -10.85 0.43
C ASP A 56 -21.81 -11.94 1.33
N TYR A 57 -20.60 -12.37 0.98
CA TYR A 57 -19.96 -13.54 1.58
C TYR A 57 -19.17 -13.26 2.86
N HIS A 58 -18.82 -12.04 3.12
CA HIS A 58 -18.02 -11.66 4.29
C HIS A 58 -16.76 -12.53 4.48
N GLN A 59 -15.97 -12.66 3.42
CA GLN A 59 -14.73 -13.42 3.43
C GLN A 59 -13.54 -12.56 3.85
N MET A 60 -12.44 -13.23 4.20
CA MET A 60 -11.17 -12.55 4.49
C MET A 60 -10.65 -11.83 3.25
N PRO A 61 -9.92 -10.71 3.42
CA PRO A 61 -9.20 -10.07 2.32
C PRO A 61 -8.36 -11.07 1.52
N TYR A 62 -8.16 -10.79 0.25
CA TYR A 62 -7.44 -11.62 -0.70
C TYR A 62 -8.09 -12.96 -1.06
N THR A 63 -9.33 -13.25 -0.61
CA THR A 63 -10.05 -14.49 -0.97
C THR A 63 -10.48 -14.47 -2.44
N PHE A 64 -10.96 -13.34 -2.95
CA PHE A 64 -11.43 -13.19 -4.32
C PHE A 64 -10.53 -12.28 -5.17
N THR A 65 -9.30 -12.10 -4.78
CA THR A 65 -8.32 -11.34 -5.55
C THR A 65 -7.84 -12.16 -6.75
N THR A 66 -8.37 -11.88 -7.91
CA THR A 66 -8.03 -12.60 -9.16
C THR A 66 -6.98 -11.86 -10.01
N GLY A 67 -6.39 -10.80 -9.49
CA GLY A 67 -5.32 -10.03 -10.12
C GLY A 67 -5.73 -9.20 -11.34
N ARG A 68 -6.81 -9.53 -12.03
CA ARG A 68 -7.27 -8.81 -13.22
C ARG A 68 -8.78 -9.01 -13.43
N GLY A 69 -9.59 -8.04 -13.03
CA GLY A 69 -11.01 -8.05 -13.36
C GLY A 69 -11.82 -7.06 -12.54
N LEU A 70 -12.96 -6.64 -13.12
CA LEU A 70 -13.90 -5.69 -12.51
C LEU A 70 -14.53 -6.18 -11.19
N LEU A 71 -14.33 -7.44 -10.82
CA LEU A 71 -14.97 -8.09 -9.67
C LEU A 71 -13.97 -8.50 -8.58
N SER A 72 -12.69 -8.15 -8.72
CA SER A 72 -11.67 -8.41 -7.70
C SER A 72 -11.42 -7.17 -6.85
N THR A 73 -11.34 -7.36 -5.55
CA THR A 73 -10.97 -6.29 -4.62
C THR A 73 -9.46 -6.08 -4.65
N ASP A 74 -9.05 -4.89 -5.07
CA ASP A 74 -7.64 -4.50 -5.13
C ASP A 74 -7.19 -3.96 -3.76
N TRP A 75 -6.99 -4.88 -2.81
CA TRP A 75 -6.72 -4.55 -1.40
C TRP A 75 -5.53 -3.63 -1.24
N GLY A 76 -4.44 -3.94 -1.88
CA GLY A 76 -3.23 -3.16 -1.70
C GLY A 76 -3.37 -1.71 -2.16
N ASN A 77 -3.94 -1.50 -3.34
CA ASN A 77 -4.20 -0.15 -3.82
C ASN A 77 -5.28 0.58 -3.01
N ILE A 78 -6.28 -0.12 -2.48
CA ILE A 78 -7.29 0.45 -1.58
C ILE A 78 -6.61 0.96 -0.31
N ILE A 79 -5.78 0.14 0.34
CA ILE A 79 -5.08 0.49 1.57
C ILE A 79 -4.05 1.60 1.31
N GLY A 80 -3.32 1.53 0.21
CA GLY A 80 -2.38 2.58 -0.19
C GLY A 80 -3.06 3.92 -0.48
N ASP A 81 -4.22 3.92 -1.17
CA ASP A 81 -4.99 5.14 -1.38
C ASP A 81 -5.53 5.69 -0.04
N LEU A 82 -5.99 4.81 0.85
CA LEU A 82 -6.51 5.20 2.17
C LEU A 82 -5.42 5.89 3.02
N SER A 83 -4.20 5.34 3.04
CA SER A 83 -3.07 5.94 3.77
C SER A 83 -2.75 7.35 3.26
N ARG A 84 -2.73 7.53 1.93
CA ARG A 84 -2.46 8.83 1.30
C ARG A 84 -3.54 9.89 1.53
N THR A 85 -4.77 9.49 1.90
CA THR A 85 -5.83 10.44 2.27
C THR A 85 -5.67 11.00 3.69
N GLY A 86 -4.72 10.48 4.47
CA GLY A 86 -4.53 10.82 5.87
C GLY A 86 -5.63 10.22 6.77
N PHE A 87 -6.07 9.01 6.45
CA PHE A 87 -7.02 8.24 7.27
C PHE A 87 -6.40 7.94 8.64
N ASP A 88 -7.16 8.28 9.69
CA ASP A 88 -6.82 8.01 11.08
C ASP A 88 -7.94 7.22 11.81
N GLY A 89 -8.87 6.65 11.03
CA GLY A 89 -10.02 5.91 11.50
C GLY A 89 -9.72 4.48 11.93
N ARG A 90 -10.73 3.61 11.87
CA ARG A 90 -10.65 2.22 12.35
C ARG A 90 -10.90 1.24 11.23
N PHE A 91 -10.09 0.17 11.20
CA PHE A 91 -10.38 -1.04 10.45
C PHE A 91 -11.26 -1.98 11.28
N VAL A 92 -12.34 -2.46 10.69
CA VAL A 92 -13.23 -3.45 11.28
C VAL A 92 -13.28 -4.66 10.35
N PHE A 93 -12.61 -5.74 10.71
CA PHE A 93 -12.65 -6.99 9.96
C PHE A 93 -14.00 -7.67 10.15
N ASN A 94 -14.86 -7.51 9.17
CA ASN A 94 -16.21 -8.09 9.13
C ASN A 94 -16.21 -9.36 8.28
N VAL A 95 -15.55 -10.42 8.79
CA VAL A 95 -15.19 -11.63 8.05
C VAL A 95 -15.85 -12.89 8.61
N GLU A 96 -17.02 -12.74 9.21
CA GLU A 96 -17.74 -13.86 9.83
C GLU A 96 -18.10 -14.99 8.85
N GLY A 97 -18.22 -14.69 7.56
CA GLY A 97 -18.46 -15.69 6.54
C GLY A 97 -17.36 -16.74 6.46
N THR A 98 -16.08 -16.31 6.61
CA THR A 98 -14.95 -17.22 6.68
C THR A 98 -14.97 -18.03 7.98
N PHE A 99 -15.17 -17.39 9.14
CA PHE A 99 -15.17 -18.07 10.43
C PHE A 99 -16.30 -19.11 10.55
N LYS A 100 -17.51 -18.80 10.07
CA LYS A 100 -18.65 -19.71 10.07
C LYS A 100 -18.42 -20.99 9.28
N ARG A 101 -17.56 -20.94 8.25
CA ARG A 101 -17.29 -22.07 7.34
C ARG A 101 -16.01 -22.83 7.67
N THR A 102 -15.26 -22.37 8.66
CA THR A 102 -13.96 -22.94 9.05
C THR A 102 -14.08 -23.67 10.40
N PRO A 103 -13.43 -24.83 10.58
CA PRO A 103 -13.42 -25.53 11.86
C PRO A 103 -12.93 -24.62 13.00
N ALA A 104 -13.62 -24.64 14.14
CA ALA A 104 -13.35 -23.76 15.29
C ALA A 104 -11.89 -23.82 15.79
N LYS A 105 -11.22 -24.98 15.66
CA LYS A 105 -9.81 -25.14 16.04
C LYS A 105 -8.83 -24.26 15.24
N LEU A 106 -9.25 -23.72 14.08
CA LEU A 106 -8.45 -22.85 13.23
C LEU A 106 -8.74 -21.36 13.45
N HIS A 107 -9.78 -21.00 14.22
CA HIS A 107 -10.21 -19.62 14.39
C HIS A 107 -9.11 -18.75 15.00
N LYS A 108 -8.31 -19.31 15.94
CA LYS A 108 -7.18 -18.56 16.51
C LYS A 108 -6.14 -18.19 15.44
N SER A 109 -5.69 -19.15 14.64
CA SER A 109 -4.71 -18.91 13.58
C SER A 109 -5.24 -17.95 12.51
N MET A 110 -6.56 -17.97 12.26
CA MET A 110 -7.19 -17.01 11.34
C MET A 110 -7.20 -15.59 11.92
N ALA A 111 -7.45 -15.44 13.21
CA ALA A 111 -7.37 -14.14 13.87
C ALA A 111 -5.92 -13.60 13.87
N GLU A 112 -4.94 -14.46 14.14
CA GLU A 112 -3.51 -14.13 14.06
C GLU A 112 -3.12 -13.70 12.63
N LEU A 113 -3.68 -14.35 11.60
CA LEU A 113 -3.46 -13.94 10.21
C LEU A 113 -4.07 -12.57 9.89
N LEU A 114 -5.26 -12.25 10.40
CA LEU A 114 -5.87 -10.93 10.23
C LEU A 114 -5.06 -9.83 10.93
N GLU A 115 -4.52 -10.12 12.11
CA GLU A 115 -3.62 -9.23 12.83
C GLU A 115 -2.35 -8.97 12.03
N ALA A 116 -1.71 -10.02 11.52
CA ALA A 116 -0.52 -9.91 10.67
C ALA A 116 -0.79 -9.12 9.38
N MET A 117 -1.96 -9.31 8.73
CA MET A 117 -2.36 -8.48 7.57
C MET A 117 -2.49 -7.00 7.94
N TYR A 118 -3.08 -6.71 9.09
CA TYR A 118 -3.23 -5.33 9.56
C TYR A 118 -1.86 -4.69 9.82
N GLU A 119 -0.98 -5.40 10.52
CA GLU A 119 0.39 -4.94 10.80
C GLU A 119 1.16 -4.66 9.51
N GLU A 120 1.06 -5.57 8.53
CA GLU A 120 1.66 -5.40 7.21
C GLU A 120 1.12 -4.16 6.48
N TRP A 121 -0.19 -3.91 6.50
CA TRP A 121 -0.78 -2.72 5.90
C TRP A 121 -0.29 -1.43 6.57
N ILE A 122 -0.15 -1.43 7.90
CA ILE A 122 0.40 -0.29 8.62
C ILE A 122 1.85 -0.06 8.21
N GLU A 123 2.67 -1.10 8.21
CA GLU A 123 4.10 -1.00 7.90
C GLU A 123 4.34 -0.59 6.44
N SER A 124 3.68 -1.28 5.51
CA SER A 124 3.94 -1.11 4.08
C SER A 124 3.25 0.10 3.44
N CYS A 125 2.17 0.62 4.04
CA CYS A 125 1.40 1.72 3.47
C CYS A 125 1.38 2.96 4.35
N PHE A 126 1.07 2.83 5.64
CA PHE A 126 0.86 3.99 6.51
C PHE A 126 2.16 4.61 7.01
N LYS A 127 3.23 3.82 7.15
CA LYS A 127 4.54 4.32 7.55
C LYS A 127 5.46 4.68 6.39
N THR A 128 5.05 4.41 5.14
CA THR A 128 5.88 4.70 3.96
C THR A 128 6.34 6.16 3.94
N GLU A 129 5.45 7.09 4.21
CA GLU A 129 5.79 8.51 4.19
C GLU A 129 6.77 8.91 5.30
N GLU A 130 6.61 8.34 6.50
CA GLU A 130 7.53 8.54 7.63
C GLU A 130 8.94 8.07 7.25
N TYR A 131 9.05 6.90 6.64
CA TYR A 131 10.32 6.34 6.21
C TYR A 131 10.96 7.09 5.03
N LEU A 132 10.15 7.66 4.13
CA LEU A 132 10.66 8.48 3.04
C LEU A 132 11.15 9.84 3.53
N ALA A 133 10.55 10.39 4.59
CA ALA A 133 10.91 11.66 5.19
C ALA A 133 12.16 11.58 6.09
N ASP A 134 12.73 10.38 6.27
CA ASP A 134 13.83 10.08 7.21
C ASP A 134 15.03 11.02 7.00
N ASP A 135 15.16 12.00 7.90
CA ASP A 135 16.27 12.96 8.10
C ASP A 135 16.90 13.57 6.84
N GLY A 136 16.15 13.68 5.74
CA GLY A 136 16.66 14.25 4.50
C GLY A 136 17.68 13.38 3.78
N LYS A 137 17.74 12.10 4.07
CA LYS A 137 18.59 11.14 3.38
C LYS A 137 18.27 11.07 1.88
N LYS A 138 19.27 10.75 1.08
CA LYS A 138 19.13 10.54 -0.35
C LYS A 138 18.37 9.26 -0.62
N ILE A 139 17.19 9.39 -1.20
CA ILE A 139 16.39 8.24 -1.63
C ILE A 139 17.02 7.62 -2.87
N ILE A 140 17.25 6.32 -2.84
CA ILE A 140 17.80 5.53 -3.92
C ILE A 140 16.81 4.40 -4.19
N LEU A 141 16.33 4.29 -5.44
CA LEU A 141 15.43 3.20 -5.81
C LEU A 141 16.19 2.10 -6.53
N PHE A 142 16.11 0.88 -6.05
CA PHE A 142 16.62 -0.28 -6.75
C PHE A 142 15.53 -0.85 -7.66
N GLY A 143 15.69 -0.66 -8.93
CA GLY A 143 14.75 -0.95 -10.02
C GLY A 143 14.39 0.32 -10.78
N ALA A 144 14.43 0.26 -12.12
CA ALA A 144 14.08 1.35 -13.01
C ALA A 144 12.87 0.99 -13.90
N GLY A 145 12.06 0.06 -13.44
CA GLY A 145 10.89 -0.47 -14.13
C GLY A 145 9.57 0.16 -13.65
N ARG A 146 8.50 -0.62 -13.78
CA ARG A 146 7.13 -0.14 -13.52
C ARG A 146 6.86 0.17 -12.04
N MET A 147 7.44 -0.57 -11.09
CA MET A 147 7.29 -0.26 -9.67
C MET A 147 7.94 1.08 -9.31
N ALA A 148 9.10 1.39 -9.91
CA ALA A 148 9.70 2.71 -9.75
C ALA A 148 8.83 3.82 -10.39
N LEU A 149 8.17 3.55 -11.53
CA LEU A 149 7.19 4.49 -12.09
C LEU A 149 6.01 4.71 -11.14
N ASN A 150 5.50 3.67 -10.50
CA ASN A 150 4.44 3.79 -9.50
C ASN A 150 4.92 4.62 -8.29
N TYR A 151 6.15 4.40 -7.84
CA TYR A 151 6.76 5.25 -6.82
C TYR A 151 6.77 6.72 -7.26
N MET A 152 7.25 7.02 -8.46
CA MET A 152 7.31 8.38 -8.99
C MET A 152 5.93 9.05 -9.05
N GLN A 153 4.89 8.29 -9.44
CA GLN A 153 3.51 8.79 -9.50
C GLN A 153 2.91 9.10 -8.12
N ASN A 154 3.29 8.33 -7.10
CA ASN A 154 2.73 8.48 -5.75
C ASN A 154 3.56 9.41 -4.85
N TRP A 155 4.87 9.41 -5.02
CA TRP A 155 5.81 10.04 -4.09
C TRP A 155 6.86 10.93 -4.74
N GLY A 156 7.08 10.78 -6.05
CA GLY A 156 8.19 11.43 -6.76
C GLY A 156 8.23 12.95 -6.65
N ASP A 157 7.07 13.60 -6.60
CA ASP A 157 7.01 15.07 -6.44
C ASP A 157 7.44 15.52 -5.04
N LYS A 158 7.11 14.75 -4.01
CA LYS A 158 7.39 15.10 -2.61
C LYS A 158 8.74 14.54 -2.13
N TYR A 159 9.07 13.34 -2.58
CA TYR A 159 10.27 12.59 -2.20
C TYR A 159 11.01 12.09 -3.45
N PRO A 160 11.60 12.99 -4.24
CA PRO A 160 12.28 12.62 -5.47
C PRO A 160 13.52 11.76 -5.15
N PRO A 161 13.73 10.63 -5.86
CA PRO A 161 14.95 9.85 -5.72
C PRO A 161 16.15 10.60 -6.27
N ALA A 162 17.29 10.47 -5.59
CA ALA A 162 18.55 11.03 -6.07
C ALA A 162 19.06 10.33 -7.33
N PHE A 163 18.87 9.02 -7.40
CA PHE A 163 19.12 8.20 -8.58
C PHE A 163 18.41 6.84 -8.43
N LEU A 164 18.28 6.14 -9.57
CA LEU A 164 17.85 4.77 -9.64
C LEU A 164 19.08 3.88 -9.82
N VAL A 165 19.00 2.63 -9.36
CA VAL A 165 19.98 1.59 -9.72
C VAL A 165 19.25 0.40 -10.30
N ASP A 166 19.88 -0.28 -11.24
CA ASP A 166 19.32 -1.47 -11.88
C ASP A 166 20.45 -2.44 -12.28
N ASN A 167 20.18 -3.75 -12.18
CA ASN A 167 21.10 -4.79 -12.60
C ASN A 167 21.22 -4.90 -14.12
N ASN A 168 20.26 -4.35 -14.88
CA ASN A 168 20.32 -4.34 -16.33
C ASN A 168 21.33 -3.29 -16.82
N SER A 169 22.52 -3.75 -17.25
CA SER A 169 23.58 -2.87 -17.75
C SER A 169 23.20 -2.06 -18.99
N GLU A 170 22.19 -2.49 -19.76
CA GLU A 170 21.76 -1.77 -20.97
C GLU A 170 21.07 -0.43 -20.66
N ILE A 171 20.51 -0.29 -19.46
CA ILE A 171 19.84 0.94 -19.06
C ILE A 171 20.67 1.80 -18.11
N GLN A 172 21.80 1.28 -17.63
CA GLN A 172 22.75 2.07 -16.84
C GLN A 172 23.33 3.20 -17.65
N GLY A 173 23.50 4.37 -17.05
CA GLY A 173 23.93 5.61 -17.73
C GLY A 173 22.81 6.33 -18.48
N GLN A 174 21.60 5.79 -18.52
CA GLN A 174 20.42 6.46 -19.08
C GLN A 174 19.67 7.23 -17.97
N GLU A 175 18.64 7.95 -18.36
CA GLU A 175 17.69 8.57 -17.45
C GLU A 175 16.30 7.97 -17.59
N ARG A 176 15.60 7.86 -16.48
CA ARG A 176 14.18 7.52 -16.41
C ARG A 176 13.45 8.59 -15.63
N TRP A 177 12.43 9.19 -16.25
CA TRP A 177 11.63 10.28 -15.64
C TRP A 177 12.48 11.44 -15.12
N GLY A 178 13.61 11.73 -15.79
CA GLY A 178 14.57 12.77 -15.38
C GLY A 178 15.51 12.35 -14.24
N ILE A 179 15.48 11.07 -13.83
CA ILE A 179 16.33 10.52 -12.77
C ILE A 179 17.40 9.60 -13.41
N PRO A 180 18.70 9.78 -13.08
CA PRO A 180 19.76 8.94 -13.64
C PRO A 180 19.67 7.51 -13.14
N VAL A 181 19.89 6.53 -14.03
CA VAL A 181 20.01 5.11 -13.73
C VAL A 181 21.47 4.72 -13.66
N LYS A 182 21.90 4.15 -12.54
CA LYS A 182 23.29 3.79 -12.28
C LYS A 182 23.43 2.28 -12.02
N SER A 183 24.67 1.81 -11.89
CA SER A 183 24.93 0.45 -11.42
C SER A 183 24.66 0.35 -9.91
N PRO A 184 24.31 -0.83 -9.37
CA PRO A 184 24.07 -1.03 -7.94
C PRO A 184 25.26 -0.64 -7.06
N ASP A 185 26.49 -0.77 -7.53
CA ASP A 185 27.70 -0.42 -6.78
C ASP A 185 27.75 1.07 -6.41
N GLU A 186 27.06 1.93 -7.17
CA GLU A 186 26.98 3.36 -6.88
C GLU A 186 26.27 3.69 -5.56
N ILE A 187 25.49 2.75 -5.00
CA ILE A 187 24.91 2.89 -3.67
C ILE A 187 25.99 3.08 -2.61
N LEU A 188 27.12 2.37 -2.76
CA LEU A 188 28.23 2.41 -1.80
C LEU A 188 29.00 3.74 -1.83
N ASN A 189 28.83 4.54 -2.89
CA ASN A 189 29.40 5.88 -2.99
C ASN A 189 28.59 6.92 -2.17
N VAL A 190 27.44 6.54 -1.62
CA VAL A 190 26.67 7.37 -0.69
C VAL A 190 26.89 6.82 0.72
N PRO A 191 27.34 7.66 1.67
CA PRO A 191 27.52 7.23 3.06
C PRO A 191 26.24 6.58 3.63
N GLU A 192 26.40 5.56 4.47
CA GLU A 192 25.27 4.86 5.07
C GLU A 192 24.31 5.80 5.82
N SER A 193 24.87 6.77 6.54
CA SER A 193 24.08 7.78 7.27
C SER A 193 23.30 8.75 6.36
N GLU A 194 23.61 8.79 5.06
CA GLU A 194 22.99 9.71 4.09
C GLU A 194 22.12 8.99 3.06
N ARG A 195 21.98 7.67 3.12
CA ARG A 195 21.22 6.88 2.13
C ARG A 195 19.94 6.28 2.71
N ASN A 196 18.90 6.25 1.89
CA ASN A 196 17.63 5.58 2.15
C ASN A 196 17.29 4.75 0.91
N VAL A 197 17.56 3.44 0.97
CA VAL A 197 17.49 2.54 -0.19
C VAL A 197 16.16 1.80 -0.19
N TRP A 198 15.47 1.83 -1.34
CA TRP A 198 14.18 1.17 -1.52
C TRP A 198 14.21 0.22 -2.71
N ILE A 199 13.82 -1.03 -2.52
CA ILE A 199 13.62 -1.98 -3.61
C ILE A 199 12.28 -1.68 -4.27
N CYS A 200 12.32 -1.25 -5.53
CA CYS A 200 11.18 -1.02 -6.41
C CYS A 200 11.15 -2.03 -7.55
N ASN A 201 11.13 -3.32 -7.20
CA ASN A 201 11.21 -4.42 -8.14
C ASN A 201 10.48 -5.65 -7.61
N MET A 202 9.87 -6.46 -8.49
CA MET A 202 9.19 -7.70 -8.12
C MET A 202 10.15 -8.81 -7.64
N TYR A 203 11.44 -8.71 -7.93
CA TYR A 203 12.47 -9.66 -7.51
C TYR A 203 13.13 -9.26 -6.18
N TYR A 204 12.32 -8.80 -5.22
CA TYR A 204 12.85 -8.23 -3.98
C TYR A 204 13.67 -9.22 -3.15
N ASP A 205 13.39 -10.53 -3.15
CA ASP A 205 14.21 -11.51 -2.44
C ASP A 205 15.64 -11.59 -3.01
N ALA A 206 15.78 -11.63 -4.33
CA ALA A 206 17.08 -11.69 -4.99
C ALA A 206 17.87 -10.38 -4.84
N ILE A 207 17.17 -9.25 -4.95
CA ILE A 207 17.78 -7.92 -4.78
C ILE A 207 18.12 -7.69 -3.31
N GLY A 208 17.26 -8.11 -2.37
CA GLY A 208 17.53 -8.08 -0.94
C GLY A 208 18.79 -8.84 -0.58
N ALA A 209 18.92 -10.08 -1.04
CA ALA A 209 20.13 -10.88 -0.85
C ALA A 209 21.40 -10.22 -1.44
N GLN A 210 21.27 -9.52 -2.58
CA GLN A 210 22.36 -8.73 -3.15
C GLN A 210 22.74 -7.57 -2.24
N LEU A 211 21.77 -6.78 -1.77
CA LEU A 211 22.00 -5.64 -0.86
C LEU A 211 22.58 -6.09 0.48
N ASP A 212 22.09 -7.20 1.02
CA ASP A 212 22.65 -7.84 2.24
C ASP A 212 24.12 -8.18 2.05
N SER A 213 24.50 -8.76 0.90
CA SER A 213 25.90 -9.07 0.58
C SER A 213 26.77 -7.83 0.42
N MET A 214 26.18 -6.68 0.11
CA MET A 214 26.85 -5.39 0.02
C MET A 214 26.88 -4.62 1.37
N GLY A 215 26.23 -5.14 2.42
CA GLY A 215 26.08 -4.45 3.71
C GLY A 215 25.20 -3.19 3.61
N VAL A 216 24.18 -3.21 2.78
CA VAL A 216 23.27 -2.09 2.53
C VAL A 216 21.92 -2.36 3.19
N GLU A 217 21.52 -1.49 4.12
CA GLU A 217 20.17 -1.49 4.65
C GLU A 217 19.17 -1.00 3.59
N TYR A 218 18.00 -1.63 3.53
CA TYR A 218 16.97 -1.31 2.54
C TYR A 218 15.57 -1.51 3.09
N ARG A 219 14.59 -0.96 2.37
CA ARG A 219 13.16 -1.21 2.52
C ARG A 219 12.58 -1.68 1.21
N CYS A 220 11.44 -2.37 1.26
CA CYS A 220 10.69 -2.74 0.07
C CYS A 220 9.58 -1.72 -0.17
N TYR A 221 9.50 -1.20 -1.39
CA TYR A 221 8.36 -0.42 -1.83
C TYR A 221 7.29 -1.39 -2.34
N TRP A 222 6.17 -1.46 -1.64
CA TRP A 222 5.06 -2.30 -2.04
C TRP A 222 4.27 -1.64 -3.17
N ASP A 223 4.37 -2.21 -4.36
CA ASP A 223 3.47 -1.92 -5.46
C ASP A 223 2.49 -3.08 -5.61
N HIS A 224 1.32 -2.91 -5.05
CA HIS A 224 0.26 -3.92 -5.07
C HIS A 224 -0.29 -4.23 -6.48
N TYR A 225 0.25 -3.61 -7.50
CA TYR A 225 -0.14 -3.83 -8.89
C TYR A 225 0.41 -5.16 -9.44
N TYR A 226 1.35 -5.80 -8.73
CA TYR A 226 2.11 -6.96 -9.21
C TYR A 226 1.98 -8.21 -8.34
N MET A 227 1.16 -8.19 -7.29
CA MET A 227 0.83 -9.42 -6.56
C MET A 227 -0.32 -10.17 -7.19
#